data_2a157b52a30fd9184467307b72bbe9cd
#
_entry.id   2a157b52a30fd9184467307b72bbe9cd
#
_cell.length_a   1.000
_cell.length_b   1.000
_cell.length_c   1.000
_cell.angle_alpha   90.00
_cell.angle_beta   90.00
_cell.angle_gamma   90.00
#
_symmetry.space_group_name_H-M   'P 1'
#
loop_
_entity.id
_entity.type
_entity.pdbx_description
1 polymer ?
#
loop_
_entity_poly.entity_id
_entity_poly.type
_entity_poly.pdbx_seq_one_letter_code
_entity_poly.pdbx_strand_id
1 'polypeptide(L)'
;MLFRSNLIDQWQMIIVFLSIASMVFGAVAAIGQTNIKRLIAYSSIGHIGYTLAGLATASNEGIQSSIIYISIYVVMNLALFSCLLMLRRKDQYYENIEDLSGLSKNHPLLSLCLLVILFSLAGIPPLAGFFEIGRAHV
;
A
#
# COMPACT_ATOMS: atom_id res chain seq x y z
N MET A 1 -14.83 -32.65 14.20
CA MET A 1 -15.34 -31.29 13.87
C MET A 1 -14.90 -30.23 14.87
N LEU A 2 -15.00 -30.46 16.16
CA LEU A 2 -14.59 -29.49 17.23
C LEU A 2 -13.10 -29.10 17.18
N PHE A 3 -12.20 -29.99 16.82
CA PHE A 3 -10.76 -29.71 16.71
C PHE A 3 -10.42 -28.75 15.59
N ARG A 4 -11.18 -28.80 14.50
CA ARG A 4 -10.98 -27.93 13.33
C ARG A 4 -11.48 -26.50 13.56
N SER A 5 -12.56 -26.33 14.32
CA SER A 5 -13.08 -25.00 14.68
C SER A 5 -12.13 -24.27 15.61
N ASN A 6 -11.60 -24.94 16.64
CA ASN A 6 -10.65 -24.35 17.59
C ASN A 6 -9.34 -23.93 16.90
N LEU A 7 -8.86 -24.66 15.91
CA LEU A 7 -7.67 -24.30 15.14
C LEU A 7 -7.95 -23.06 14.26
N ILE A 8 -9.12 -22.97 13.65
CA ILE A 8 -9.50 -21.81 12.84
C ILE A 8 -9.58 -20.56 13.69
N ASP A 9 -10.20 -20.62 14.84
CA ASP A 9 -10.35 -19.48 15.74
C ASP A 9 -8.98 -18.98 16.25
N GLN A 10 -8.05 -19.90 16.53
CA GLN A 10 -6.72 -19.55 17.02
C GLN A 10 -5.87 -18.82 15.95
N TRP A 11 -5.81 -19.32 14.73
CA TRP A 11 -5.02 -18.66 13.70
C TRP A 11 -5.66 -17.37 13.19
N GLN A 12 -6.99 -17.26 13.20
CA GLN A 12 -7.69 -16.00 12.92
C GLN A 12 -7.26 -14.90 13.90
N MET A 13 -7.22 -15.20 15.19
CA MET A 13 -6.78 -14.23 16.21
C MET A 13 -5.36 -13.75 15.98
N ILE A 14 -4.45 -14.65 15.59
CA ILE A 14 -3.07 -14.30 15.25
C ILE A 14 -3.01 -13.39 14.03
N ILE A 15 -3.77 -13.70 12.99
CA ILE A 15 -3.81 -12.88 11.76
C ILE A 15 -4.41 -11.49 12.05
N VAL A 16 -5.46 -11.40 12.84
CA VAL A 16 -6.05 -10.11 13.25
C VAL A 16 -5.01 -9.27 13.99
N PHE A 17 -4.30 -9.87 14.95
CA PHE A 17 -3.26 -9.16 15.69
C PHE A 17 -2.13 -8.68 14.76
N LEU A 18 -1.64 -9.54 13.88
CA LEU A 18 -0.60 -9.18 12.90
C LEU A 18 -1.08 -8.09 11.94
N SER A 19 -2.34 -8.13 11.50
CA SER A 19 -2.95 -7.13 10.65
C SER A 19 -2.94 -5.75 11.32
N ILE A 20 -3.44 -5.66 12.54
CA ILE A 20 -3.48 -4.41 13.32
C ILE A 20 -2.05 -3.90 13.57
N ALA A 21 -1.16 -4.77 14.00
CA ALA A 21 0.25 -4.42 14.25
C ALA A 21 0.92 -3.88 12.98
N SER A 22 0.72 -4.51 11.83
CA SER A 22 1.26 -4.06 10.54
C SER A 22 0.70 -2.71 10.12
N MET A 23 -0.60 -2.50 10.26
CA MET A 23 -1.23 -1.22 9.93
C MET A 23 -0.69 -0.08 10.80
N VAL A 24 -0.65 -0.27 12.11
CA VAL A 24 -0.17 0.74 13.06
C VAL A 24 1.33 1.00 12.86
N PHE A 25 2.14 -0.05 12.81
CA PHE A 25 3.58 0.07 12.64
C PHE A 25 3.93 0.71 11.29
N GLY A 26 3.31 0.26 10.20
CA GLY A 26 3.52 0.82 8.86
C GLY A 26 3.18 2.30 8.78
N ALA A 27 2.04 2.72 9.36
CA ALA A 27 1.61 4.10 9.37
C ALA A 27 2.55 4.99 10.20
N VAL A 28 2.86 4.60 11.43
CA VAL A 28 3.72 5.38 12.34
C VAL A 28 5.15 5.49 11.78
N ALA A 29 5.70 4.39 11.27
CA ALA A 29 7.05 4.39 10.71
C ALA A 29 7.14 5.18 9.39
N ALA A 30 6.07 5.25 8.59
CA ALA A 30 6.03 6.02 7.36
C ALA A 30 6.06 7.54 7.61
N ILE A 31 5.36 8.03 8.64
CA ILE A 31 5.25 9.47 8.94
C ILE A 31 6.62 10.11 9.21
N GLY A 32 7.53 9.39 9.85
CA GLY A 32 8.86 9.90 10.20
C GLY A 32 9.91 9.81 9.08
N GLN A 33 9.56 9.39 7.86
CA GLN A 33 10.53 9.15 6.81
C GLN A 33 10.75 10.38 5.92
N THR A 34 12.01 10.71 5.70
CA THR A 34 12.46 11.72 4.72
C THR A 34 12.88 11.08 3.39
N ASN A 35 13.24 9.80 3.41
CA ASN A 35 13.63 9.04 2.23
C ASN A 35 12.40 8.39 1.58
N ILE A 36 12.17 8.70 0.29
CA ILE A 36 10.97 8.25 -0.42
C ILE A 36 10.88 6.73 -0.55
N LYS A 37 12.01 6.05 -0.73
CA LYS A 37 12.05 4.57 -0.84
C LYS A 37 11.64 3.91 0.48
N ARG A 38 12.12 4.46 1.61
CA ARG A 38 11.73 3.99 2.94
C ARG A 38 10.26 4.28 3.24
N LEU A 39 9.77 5.44 2.85
CA LEU A 39 8.36 5.80 3.00
C LEU A 39 7.46 4.79 2.27
N ILE A 40 7.80 4.45 1.03
CA ILE A 40 7.06 3.44 0.24
C ILE A 40 7.16 2.07 0.90
N ALA A 41 8.34 1.68 1.41
CA ALA A 41 8.52 0.39 2.08
C ALA A 41 7.67 0.27 3.36
N TYR A 42 7.61 1.29 4.19
CA TYR A 42 6.75 1.29 5.38
C TYR A 42 5.25 1.36 5.03
N SER A 43 4.90 2.11 3.99
CA SER A 43 3.55 2.10 3.44
C SER A 43 3.14 0.69 2.99
N SER A 44 4.06 -0.06 2.37
CA SER A 44 3.82 -1.45 1.96
C SER A 44 3.46 -2.36 3.13
N ILE A 45 4.08 -2.17 4.29
CA ILE A 45 3.76 -2.93 5.52
C ILE A 45 2.31 -2.67 5.93
N GLY A 46 1.86 -1.42 5.87
CA GLY A 46 0.47 -1.05 6.16
C GLY A 46 -0.52 -1.71 5.18
N HIS A 47 -0.22 -1.69 3.88
CA HIS A 47 -1.06 -2.32 2.85
C HIS A 47 -1.13 -3.86 2.99
N ILE A 48 -0.05 -4.51 3.40
CA ILE A 48 -0.08 -5.93 3.76
C ILE A 48 -1.01 -6.16 4.96
N GLY A 49 -1.02 -5.26 5.94
CA GLY A 49 -1.95 -5.29 7.06
C GLY A 49 -3.42 -5.30 6.60
N TYR A 50 -3.80 -4.48 5.63
CA TYR A 50 -5.15 -4.49 5.04
C TYR A 50 -5.48 -5.82 4.36
N THR A 51 -4.53 -6.39 3.63
CA THR A 51 -4.70 -7.72 2.99
C THR A 51 -4.94 -8.81 4.05
N LEU A 52 -4.18 -8.78 5.14
CA LEU A 52 -4.35 -9.72 6.25
C LEU A 52 -5.71 -9.56 6.94
N ALA A 53 -6.23 -8.32 7.05
CA ALA A 53 -7.57 -8.08 7.60
C ALA A 53 -8.65 -8.79 6.77
N GLY A 54 -8.57 -8.71 5.45
CA GLY A 54 -9.49 -9.44 4.57
C GLY A 54 -9.37 -10.95 4.69
N LEU A 55 -8.16 -11.49 4.84
CA LEU A 55 -7.94 -12.92 5.07
C LEU A 55 -8.47 -13.38 6.44
N ALA A 56 -8.40 -12.51 7.46
CA ALA A 56 -8.86 -12.82 8.81
C ALA A 56 -10.38 -13.06 8.89
N THR A 57 -11.17 -12.57 7.92
CA THR A 57 -12.60 -12.84 7.88
C THR A 57 -12.94 -14.31 7.62
N ALA A 58 -11.98 -15.10 7.08
CA ALA A 58 -12.13 -16.50 6.69
C ALA A 58 -13.36 -16.77 5.78
N SER A 59 -13.82 -15.72 5.09
CA SER A 59 -14.94 -15.80 4.14
C SER A 59 -14.41 -15.80 2.69
N ASN A 60 -15.17 -16.40 1.79
CA ASN A 60 -14.82 -16.37 0.37
C ASN A 60 -14.76 -14.94 -0.19
N GLU A 61 -15.65 -14.09 0.27
CA GLU A 61 -15.69 -12.67 -0.13
C GLU A 61 -14.46 -11.91 0.38
N GLY A 62 -14.04 -12.13 1.63
CA GLY A 62 -12.83 -11.53 2.19
C GLY A 62 -11.57 -11.98 1.48
N ILE A 63 -11.48 -13.25 1.12
CA ILE A 63 -10.34 -13.79 0.36
C ILE A 63 -10.30 -13.18 -1.05
N GLN A 64 -11.42 -13.12 -1.75
CA GLN A 64 -11.50 -12.49 -3.08
C GLN A 64 -11.10 -11.00 -3.03
N SER A 65 -11.63 -10.27 -2.06
CA SER A 65 -11.28 -8.86 -1.86
C SER A 65 -9.80 -8.66 -1.59
N SER A 66 -9.19 -9.52 -0.79
CA SER A 66 -7.74 -9.49 -0.51
C SER A 66 -6.89 -9.75 -1.75
N ILE A 67 -7.30 -10.69 -2.60
CA ILE A 67 -6.58 -11.01 -3.85
C ILE A 67 -6.68 -9.83 -4.83
N ILE A 68 -7.85 -9.23 -4.98
CA ILE A 68 -8.05 -8.06 -5.84
C ILE A 68 -7.21 -6.89 -5.31
N TYR A 69 -7.26 -6.63 -4.01
CA TYR A 69 -6.51 -5.57 -3.35
C TYR A 69 -5.01 -5.68 -3.61
N ILE A 70 -4.42 -6.85 -3.33
CA ILE A 70 -2.97 -7.05 -3.51
C ILE A 70 -2.57 -6.97 -4.98
N SER A 71 -3.43 -7.42 -5.91
CA SER A 71 -3.17 -7.36 -7.35
C SER A 71 -3.07 -5.89 -7.83
N ILE A 72 -4.03 -5.05 -7.45
CA ILE A 72 -4.03 -3.62 -7.80
C ILE A 72 -2.87 -2.91 -7.11
N TYR A 73 -2.61 -3.23 -5.84
CA TYR A 73 -1.49 -2.67 -5.09
C TYR A 73 -0.13 -2.96 -5.76
N VAL A 74 0.11 -4.19 -6.22
CA VAL A 74 1.34 -4.58 -6.92
C VAL A 74 1.51 -3.77 -8.20
N VAL A 75 0.46 -3.61 -9.00
CA VAL A 75 0.50 -2.82 -10.25
C VAL A 75 0.83 -1.36 -9.95
N MET A 76 0.15 -0.75 -8.97
CA MET A 76 0.42 0.63 -8.58
C MET A 76 1.84 0.83 -8.05
N ASN A 77 2.33 -0.13 -7.27
CA ASN A 77 3.68 -0.08 -6.72
C ASN A 77 4.76 -0.19 -7.81
N LEU A 78 4.55 -1.07 -8.79
CA LEU A 78 5.43 -1.18 -9.96
C LEU A 78 5.44 0.13 -10.76
N ALA A 79 4.27 0.75 -10.98
CA ALA A 79 4.18 2.04 -11.66
C ALA A 79 4.91 3.14 -10.88
N LEU A 80 4.76 3.18 -9.56
CA LEU A 80 5.44 4.14 -8.69
C LEU A 80 6.96 4.01 -8.77
N PHE A 81 7.48 2.78 -8.63
CA PHE A 81 8.92 2.54 -8.74
C PHE A 81 9.46 2.84 -10.14
N SER A 82 8.69 2.52 -11.19
CA SER A 82 9.08 2.87 -12.57
C SER A 82 9.22 4.38 -12.74
N CYS A 83 8.28 5.17 -12.23
CA CYS A 83 8.37 6.63 -12.23
C CYS A 83 9.59 7.15 -11.46
N LEU A 84 9.88 6.57 -10.29
CA LEU A 84 11.04 6.96 -9.49
C LEU A 84 12.37 6.61 -10.18
N LEU A 85 12.44 5.47 -10.88
CA LEU A 85 13.63 5.08 -11.63
C LEU A 85 13.88 5.99 -12.85
N MET A 86 12.82 6.53 -13.46
CA MET A 86 12.93 7.52 -14.54
C MET A 86 13.45 8.87 -14.04
N LEU A 87 13.29 9.16 -12.75
CA LEU A 87 13.79 10.37 -12.09
C LEU A 87 15.29 10.25 -11.74
N ARG A 88 16.11 10.05 -12.75
CA ARG A 88 17.56 10.00 -12.59
C ARG A 88 18.19 11.28 -13.11
N ARG A 89 19.02 11.95 -12.30
CA ARG A 89 19.78 13.14 -12.71
C ARG A 89 21.27 12.82 -12.64
N LYS A 90 21.96 12.79 -13.79
CA LYS A 90 23.43 12.67 -13.90
C LYS A 90 24.05 11.67 -12.89
N ASP A 91 23.62 10.42 -12.93
CA ASP A 91 24.08 9.31 -12.07
C ASP A 91 23.70 9.37 -10.58
N GLN A 92 22.87 10.33 -10.16
CA GLN A 92 22.29 10.37 -8.82
C GLN A 92 20.79 10.05 -8.86
N TYR A 93 20.33 9.19 -7.94
CA TYR A 93 18.91 8.91 -7.74
C TYR A 93 18.32 9.92 -6.75
N TYR A 94 17.11 10.36 -7.03
CA TYR A 94 16.33 11.09 -6.05
C TYR A 94 15.95 10.16 -4.91
N GLU A 95 16.48 10.39 -3.73
CA GLU A 95 16.23 9.54 -2.57
C GLU A 95 15.42 10.25 -1.50
N ASN A 96 15.58 11.56 -1.38
CA ASN A 96 14.84 12.36 -0.41
C ASN A 96 13.58 12.96 -1.01
N ILE A 97 12.56 13.13 -0.16
CA ILE A 97 11.30 13.78 -0.57
C ILE A 97 11.55 15.21 -1.03
N GLU A 98 12.51 15.89 -0.42
CA GLU A 98 12.91 17.25 -0.79
C GLU A 98 13.47 17.36 -2.22
N ASP A 99 14.12 16.29 -2.71
CA ASP A 99 14.66 16.23 -4.07
C ASP A 99 13.56 16.27 -5.15
N LEU A 100 12.32 15.92 -4.78
CA LEU A 100 11.16 16.01 -5.66
C LEU A 100 10.62 17.43 -5.79
N SER A 101 11.13 18.36 -4.99
CA SER A 101 10.74 19.77 -5.06
C SER A 101 11.11 20.35 -6.43
N GLY A 102 10.13 21.00 -7.08
CA GLY A 102 10.30 21.56 -8.42
C GLY A 102 10.25 20.57 -9.58
N LEU A 103 9.92 19.28 -9.31
CA LEU A 103 9.78 18.26 -10.34
C LEU A 103 8.79 18.66 -11.44
N SER A 104 7.71 19.34 -11.08
CA SER A 104 6.68 19.81 -12.02
C SER A 104 7.23 20.80 -13.06
N LYS A 105 8.29 21.54 -12.74
CA LYS A 105 8.94 22.48 -13.68
C LYS A 105 9.84 21.77 -14.68
N ASN A 106 10.52 20.71 -14.24
CA ASN A 106 11.49 19.98 -15.07
C ASN A 106 10.84 18.82 -15.83
N HIS A 107 9.91 18.11 -15.21
CA HIS A 107 9.24 16.92 -15.76
C HIS A 107 7.75 16.94 -15.39
N PRO A 108 6.92 17.77 -16.03
CA PRO A 108 5.51 17.95 -15.64
C PRO A 108 4.68 16.68 -15.79
N LEU A 109 4.92 15.88 -16.82
CA LEU A 109 4.20 14.62 -17.05
C LEU A 109 4.49 13.59 -15.97
N LEU A 110 5.78 13.43 -15.60
CA LEU A 110 6.21 12.51 -14.53
C LEU A 110 5.66 12.95 -13.16
N SER A 111 5.66 14.24 -12.90
CA SER A 111 5.06 14.81 -11.69
C SER A 111 3.58 14.52 -11.59
N LEU A 112 2.85 14.65 -12.70
CA LEU A 112 1.43 14.32 -12.78
C LEU A 112 1.18 12.82 -12.53
N CYS A 113 1.97 11.94 -13.17
CA CYS A 113 1.87 10.50 -12.97
C CYS A 113 2.11 10.11 -11.51
N LEU A 114 3.16 10.65 -10.88
CA LEU A 114 3.44 10.43 -9.45
C LEU A 114 2.29 10.88 -8.57
N LEU A 115 1.74 12.06 -8.83
CA LEU A 115 0.62 12.59 -8.07
C LEU A 115 -0.61 11.69 -8.17
N VAL A 116 -0.95 11.23 -9.37
CA VAL A 116 -2.09 10.32 -9.59
C VAL A 116 -1.88 8.98 -8.88
N ILE A 117 -0.68 8.41 -8.96
CA ILE A 117 -0.36 7.13 -8.31
C ILE A 117 -0.41 7.28 -6.78
N LEU A 118 0.18 8.33 -6.23
CA LEU A 118 0.17 8.58 -4.79
C LEU A 118 -1.25 8.82 -4.25
N PHE A 119 -2.08 9.56 -4.99
CA PHE A 119 -3.48 9.75 -4.62
C PHE A 119 -4.29 8.46 -4.72
N SER A 120 -3.99 7.60 -5.71
CA SER A 120 -4.61 6.29 -5.82
C SER A 120 -4.24 5.40 -4.63
N LEU A 121 -2.98 5.39 -4.21
CA LEU A 121 -2.52 4.66 -3.01
C LEU A 121 -3.14 5.22 -1.72
N ALA A 122 -3.38 6.52 -1.65
CA ALA A 122 -4.06 7.15 -0.53
C ALA A 122 -5.57 6.88 -0.47
N GLY A 123 -6.14 6.24 -1.50
CA GLY A 123 -7.56 5.90 -1.56
C GLY A 123 -8.49 7.07 -1.86
N ILE A 124 -8.01 8.10 -2.58
CA ILE A 124 -8.83 9.26 -2.93
C ILE A 124 -9.75 8.94 -4.12
N PRO A 125 -11.07 9.24 -4.02
CA PRO A 125 -11.98 9.09 -5.16
C PRO A 125 -11.60 10.03 -6.33
N PRO A 126 -11.77 9.65 -7.58
CA PRO A 126 -12.33 8.43 -8.17
C PRO A 126 -11.29 7.37 -8.57
N LEU A 127 -10.17 7.30 -7.85
CA LEU A 127 -9.03 6.46 -8.21
C LEU A 127 -9.18 5.01 -7.71
N ALA A 128 -8.38 4.10 -8.26
CA ALA A 128 -8.50 2.66 -8.01
C ALA A 128 -8.51 2.28 -6.52
N GLY A 129 -7.69 2.93 -5.70
CA GLY A 129 -7.63 2.68 -4.26
C GLY A 129 -8.93 2.96 -3.51
N PHE A 130 -9.76 3.90 -4.00
CA PHE A 130 -11.06 4.19 -3.41
C PHE A 130 -12.06 3.03 -3.59
N PHE A 131 -12.08 2.41 -4.77
CA PHE A 131 -12.97 1.27 -5.04
C PHE A 131 -12.61 0.06 -4.18
N GLU A 132 -11.33 -0.11 -3.84
CA GLU A 132 -10.87 -1.18 -2.96
C GLU A 132 -11.37 -0.99 -1.53
N ILE A 133 -11.23 0.21 -0.98
CA ILE A 133 -11.69 0.54 0.38
C ILE A 133 -13.21 0.41 0.46
N GLY A 134 -13.95 0.85 -0.57
CA GLY A 134 -15.40 0.73 -0.63
C GLY A 134 -15.90 -0.72 -0.64
N ARG A 135 -15.18 -1.65 -1.28
CA ARG A 135 -15.54 -3.08 -1.28
C ARG A 135 -15.24 -3.79 0.04
N ALA A 136 -14.24 -3.33 0.79
CA ALA A 136 -13.92 -3.91 2.09
C ALA A 136 -14.97 -3.58 3.18
N HIS A 137 -15.87 -2.64 2.92
CA HIS A 137 -16.92 -2.20 3.86
C HIS A 137 -18.32 -2.71 3.52
N VAL A 138 -18.51 -3.46 2.43
CA VAL A 138 -19.77 -4.08 2.03
C VAL A 138 -19.74 -5.58 2.26
#